data_576343de7f8d8a320d2c7db3855bb082
#
_entry.id   576343de7f8d8a320d2c7db3855bb082
#
_cell.length_a   1.000
_cell.length_b   1.000
_cell.length_c   1.000
_cell.angle_alpha   90.00
_cell.angle_beta   90.00
_cell.angle_gamma   90.00
#
_symmetry.space_group_name_H-M   'P 1'
#
loop_
_entity.id
_entity.type
_entity.pdbx_description
1 polymer ?
#
loop_
_entity_poly.entity_id
_entity_poly.type
_entity_poly.pdbx_seq_one_letter_code
_entity_poly.pdbx_strand_id
1 'polypeptide(L)'
;MNLYNIKDNSEQVSFAQAVRQGLGREQGLFFPEQLEPLADVDALLDLPLAERSARILSHLLGDEVPAAKVSELIKAAFTFPAPLVKLKDNTYALELFHGPTLAFKDFGGRFMAQCLAAFRTNDKITILTATSGDTGAAVAHAFYGLEGIEVVILYPKGKISPLQEKLFCTLGGNIRTIAIDGDFDACQALVKQAFDDEELKKAIGLNSANSINISRLLAQVCYYFEAVAQLPKASRAKAVISVPSGNFGNLTAGLIAKALGLPVKRFIAATNANDTVPRYLKTGQWEPHQTVATLSNAMDVSRPNNWPRVEELCRRKGWALETLGSGMRDDAQTRDALKRLHQLDYLCEPHGAIAWDLLGEQLAGDEVGVFLCTAHPAKFKESVDEILNLDVPLPGPLAKHAELPLLSVNLPAEFARLRAFLVG
;
A
#
# COMPACT_ATOMS: atom_id res chain seq x y z
N MET A 1 -6.11 -2.80 -21.44
CA MET A 1 -6.04 -3.87 -20.41
C MET A 1 -7.45 -4.35 -20.09
N ASN A 2 -7.73 -5.63 -20.21
CA ASN A 2 -8.97 -6.22 -19.75
C ASN A 2 -8.78 -6.74 -18.33
N LEU A 3 -9.77 -6.45 -17.48
CA LEU A 3 -9.82 -6.93 -16.11
C LEU A 3 -11.17 -7.67 -15.90
N TYR A 4 -11.15 -8.64 -15.02
CA TYR A 4 -12.37 -9.33 -14.61
C TYR A 4 -12.53 -9.28 -13.09
N ASN A 5 -13.77 -9.40 -12.64
CA ASN A 5 -14.09 -9.56 -11.23
C ASN A 5 -13.83 -11.01 -10.79
N ILE A 6 -12.98 -11.19 -9.77
CA ILE A 6 -12.60 -12.54 -9.28
C ILE A 6 -13.82 -13.33 -8.77
N LYS A 7 -14.84 -12.66 -8.23
CA LYS A 7 -16.08 -13.31 -7.75
C LYS A 7 -17.08 -13.60 -8.85
N ASP A 8 -17.05 -12.80 -9.93
CA ASP A 8 -17.97 -12.94 -11.07
C ASP A 8 -17.21 -12.67 -12.37
N ASN A 9 -16.63 -13.71 -12.93
CA ASN A 9 -15.81 -13.64 -14.16
C ASN A 9 -16.58 -13.11 -15.39
N SER A 10 -17.90 -13.03 -15.33
CA SER A 10 -18.71 -12.44 -16.40
C SER A 10 -18.64 -10.90 -16.39
N GLU A 11 -18.26 -10.29 -15.27
CA GLU A 11 -18.02 -8.86 -15.17
C GLU A 11 -16.59 -8.55 -15.62
N GLN A 12 -16.51 -8.02 -16.84
CA GLN A 12 -15.25 -7.57 -17.44
C GLN A 12 -15.28 -6.07 -17.66
N VAL A 13 -14.17 -5.42 -17.36
CA VAL A 13 -14.03 -3.97 -17.43
C VAL A 13 -12.67 -3.56 -18.00
N SER A 14 -12.60 -2.34 -18.55
CA SER A 14 -11.33 -1.71 -18.90
C SER A 14 -10.58 -1.22 -17.65
N PHE A 15 -9.31 -0.89 -17.80
CA PHE A 15 -8.52 -0.31 -16.70
C PHE A 15 -9.14 1.01 -16.21
N ALA A 16 -9.46 1.93 -17.11
CA ALA A 16 -10.07 3.20 -16.74
C ALA A 16 -11.40 3.02 -16.01
N GLN A 17 -12.21 2.04 -16.42
CA GLN A 17 -13.46 1.72 -15.75
C GLN A 17 -13.22 1.14 -14.36
N ALA A 18 -12.27 0.20 -14.20
CA ALA A 18 -11.91 -0.38 -12.90
C ALA A 18 -11.37 0.68 -11.92
N VAL A 19 -10.56 1.63 -12.40
CA VAL A 19 -10.05 2.74 -11.57
C VAL A 19 -11.20 3.60 -11.03
N ARG A 20 -12.16 3.94 -11.89
CA ARG A 20 -13.34 4.73 -11.50
C ARG A 20 -14.29 3.99 -10.58
N GLN A 21 -14.46 2.69 -10.81
CA GLN A 21 -15.42 1.86 -10.09
C GLN A 21 -14.87 1.37 -8.74
N GLY A 22 -13.56 1.08 -8.67
CA GLY A 22 -12.87 0.57 -7.49
C GLY A 22 -13.11 -0.91 -7.23
N LEU A 23 -14.36 -1.33 -7.07
CA LEU A 23 -14.81 -2.70 -6.85
C LEU A 23 -15.84 -3.13 -7.89
N GLY A 24 -15.86 -4.41 -8.20
CA GLY A 24 -16.90 -5.04 -9.01
C GLY A 24 -18.12 -5.43 -8.18
N ARG A 25 -19.06 -6.12 -8.83
CA ARG A 25 -20.27 -6.66 -8.20
C ARG A 25 -19.90 -7.52 -6.99
N GLU A 26 -20.76 -7.53 -6.00
CA GLU A 26 -20.56 -8.27 -4.74
C GLU A 26 -19.25 -7.91 -4.01
N GLN A 27 -18.79 -6.66 -4.19
CA GLN A 27 -17.49 -6.19 -3.68
C GLN A 27 -16.29 -7.04 -4.18
N GLY A 28 -16.40 -7.59 -5.38
CA GLY A 28 -15.37 -8.39 -6.01
C GLY A 28 -14.18 -7.54 -6.48
N LEU A 29 -13.00 -8.12 -6.39
CA LEU A 29 -11.77 -7.47 -6.80
C LEU A 29 -11.54 -7.63 -8.30
N PHE A 30 -11.13 -6.56 -8.97
CA PHE A 30 -10.66 -6.64 -10.33
C PHE A 30 -9.25 -7.19 -10.42
N PHE A 31 -9.02 -8.06 -11.41
CA PHE A 31 -7.73 -8.67 -11.69
C PHE A 31 -7.44 -8.72 -13.19
N PRO A 32 -6.18 -8.55 -13.65
CA PRO A 32 -5.84 -8.59 -15.06
C PRO A 32 -6.16 -9.95 -15.70
N GLU A 33 -6.83 -9.93 -16.83
CA GLU A 33 -7.09 -11.15 -17.61
C GLU A 33 -5.80 -11.76 -18.14
N GLN A 34 -4.85 -10.92 -18.56
CA GLN A 34 -3.56 -11.35 -19.08
C GLN A 34 -2.42 -10.73 -18.28
N LEU A 35 -1.42 -11.51 -17.96
CA LEU A 35 -0.16 -11.13 -17.34
C LEU A 35 0.97 -11.81 -18.11
N GLU A 36 1.25 -11.26 -19.30
CA GLU A 36 2.31 -11.76 -20.16
C GLU A 36 3.68 -11.27 -19.66
N PRO A 37 4.71 -12.12 -19.69
CA PRO A 37 6.06 -11.70 -19.35
C PRO A 37 6.56 -10.56 -20.24
N LEU A 38 7.36 -9.67 -19.68
CA LEU A 38 8.07 -8.63 -20.41
C LEU A 38 9.14 -9.26 -21.31
N ALA A 39 9.30 -8.72 -22.51
CA ALA A 39 10.18 -9.31 -23.52
C ALA A 39 11.67 -9.26 -23.15
N ASP A 40 12.12 -8.17 -22.53
CA ASP A 40 13.52 -7.94 -22.15
C ASP A 40 13.61 -7.27 -20.77
N VAL A 41 13.55 -8.10 -19.75
CA VAL A 41 13.62 -7.62 -18.35
C VAL A 41 15.00 -7.06 -18.02
N ASP A 42 16.07 -7.63 -18.55
CA ASP A 42 17.44 -7.16 -18.27
C ASP A 42 17.66 -5.73 -18.77
N ALA A 43 17.22 -5.43 -20.00
CA ALA A 43 17.27 -4.06 -20.53
C ALA A 43 16.39 -3.09 -19.71
N LEU A 44 15.24 -3.54 -19.21
CA LEU A 44 14.38 -2.73 -18.34
C LEU A 44 15.07 -2.41 -17.01
N LEU A 45 15.79 -3.34 -16.43
CA LEU A 45 16.49 -3.15 -15.17
C LEU A 45 17.64 -2.14 -15.25
N ASP A 46 18.14 -1.83 -16.44
CA ASP A 46 19.18 -0.81 -16.63
C ASP A 46 18.61 0.62 -16.77
N LEU A 47 17.26 0.79 -16.82
CA LEU A 47 16.60 2.09 -16.93
C LEU A 47 16.40 2.75 -15.57
N PRO A 48 16.28 4.09 -15.51
CA PRO A 48 15.83 4.80 -14.30
C PRO A 48 14.42 4.42 -13.89
N LEU A 49 14.09 4.56 -12.59
CA LEU A 49 12.81 4.17 -12.00
C LEU A 49 11.59 4.64 -12.80
N ALA A 50 11.50 5.93 -13.12
CA ALA A 50 10.34 6.49 -13.80
C ALA A 50 10.19 5.94 -15.25
N GLU A 51 11.28 5.83 -16.00
CA GLU A 51 11.26 5.30 -17.36
C GLU A 51 10.91 3.81 -17.38
N ARG A 52 11.53 3.03 -16.51
CA ARG A 52 11.25 1.61 -16.32
C ARG A 52 9.78 1.40 -15.96
N SER A 53 9.29 2.17 -14.98
CA SER A 53 7.89 2.10 -14.53
C SER A 53 6.90 2.41 -15.63
N ALA A 54 7.19 3.43 -16.44
CA ALA A 54 6.36 3.77 -17.59
C ALA A 54 6.29 2.62 -18.61
N ARG A 55 7.40 1.94 -18.89
CA ARG A 55 7.41 0.77 -19.80
C ARG A 55 6.67 -0.43 -19.23
N ILE A 56 6.85 -0.74 -17.94
CA ILE A 56 6.14 -1.83 -17.27
C ILE A 56 4.63 -1.58 -17.32
N LEU A 57 4.20 -0.38 -16.94
CA LEU A 57 2.77 -0.06 -16.94
C LEU A 57 2.19 0.07 -18.35
N SER A 58 2.95 0.56 -19.33
CA SER A 58 2.51 0.56 -20.74
C SER A 58 2.30 -0.87 -21.25
N HIS A 59 3.17 -1.81 -20.88
CA HIS A 59 3.00 -3.24 -21.21
C HIS A 59 1.71 -3.80 -20.60
N LEU A 60 1.45 -3.50 -19.33
CA LEU A 60 0.26 -3.97 -18.63
C LEU A 60 -1.04 -3.35 -19.17
N LEU A 61 -1.04 -2.04 -19.42
CA LEU A 61 -2.21 -1.30 -19.86
C LEU A 61 -2.51 -1.51 -21.36
N GLY A 62 -1.50 -1.89 -22.15
CA GLY A 62 -1.65 -2.12 -23.58
C GLY A 62 -2.11 -0.87 -24.33
N ASP A 63 -2.89 -1.08 -25.39
CA ASP A 63 -3.37 0.02 -26.25
C ASP A 63 -4.46 0.90 -25.61
N GLU A 64 -4.97 0.53 -24.44
CA GLU A 64 -6.01 1.32 -23.75
C GLU A 64 -5.50 2.70 -23.35
N VAL A 65 -4.24 2.80 -22.91
CA VAL A 65 -3.63 4.06 -22.52
C VAL A 65 -2.34 4.26 -23.33
N PRO A 66 -2.26 5.30 -24.15
CA PRO A 66 -1.05 5.57 -24.93
C PRO A 66 0.20 5.66 -24.08
N ALA A 67 1.32 5.10 -24.52
CA ALA A 67 2.57 5.05 -23.76
C ALA A 67 3.07 6.44 -23.32
N ALA A 68 2.87 7.48 -24.14
CA ALA A 68 3.16 8.85 -23.76
C ALA A 68 2.34 9.33 -22.55
N LYS A 69 1.07 8.94 -22.49
CA LYS A 69 0.19 9.27 -21.35
C LYS A 69 0.59 8.50 -20.10
N VAL A 70 0.93 7.22 -20.21
CA VAL A 70 1.49 6.44 -19.10
C VAL A 70 2.74 7.10 -18.53
N SER A 71 3.66 7.52 -19.41
CA SER A 71 4.88 8.23 -19.00
C SER A 71 4.59 9.54 -18.26
N GLU A 72 3.61 10.31 -18.73
CA GLU A 72 3.15 11.54 -18.05
C GLU A 72 2.63 11.24 -16.65
N LEU A 73 1.73 10.25 -16.52
CA LEU A 73 1.13 9.86 -15.23
C LEU A 73 2.20 9.38 -14.23
N ILE A 74 3.17 8.59 -14.70
CA ILE A 74 4.27 8.09 -13.86
C ILE A 74 5.21 9.22 -13.42
N LYS A 75 5.59 10.12 -14.31
CA LYS A 75 6.45 11.26 -13.95
C LYS A 75 5.79 12.18 -12.90
N ALA A 76 4.48 12.35 -12.98
CA ALA A 76 3.73 13.10 -11.99
C ALA A 76 3.58 12.36 -10.65
N ALA A 77 3.50 11.02 -10.68
CA ALA A 77 3.31 10.20 -9.49
C ALA A 77 4.63 9.88 -8.76
N PHE A 78 5.67 9.47 -9.47
CA PHE A 78 6.94 8.95 -8.91
C PHE A 78 8.02 10.05 -8.91
N THR A 79 7.91 10.99 -7.98
CA THR A 79 8.83 12.14 -7.85
C THR A 79 9.89 11.95 -6.77
N PHE A 80 10.01 10.74 -6.22
CA PHE A 80 10.91 10.38 -5.11
C PHE A 80 11.54 9.00 -5.37
N PRO A 81 12.72 8.73 -4.78
CA PRO A 81 13.44 7.48 -4.99
C PRO A 81 12.91 6.33 -4.13
N ALA A 82 13.33 5.11 -4.47
CA ALA A 82 13.22 3.92 -3.64
C ALA A 82 14.61 3.26 -3.52
N PRO A 83 15.51 3.79 -2.69
CA PRO A 83 16.88 3.30 -2.61
C PRO A 83 16.95 1.93 -1.95
N LEU A 84 17.88 1.11 -2.43
CA LEU A 84 18.25 -0.17 -1.85
C LEU A 84 19.51 0.02 -1.01
N VAL A 85 19.38 -0.14 0.30
CA VAL A 85 20.48 0.06 1.27
C VAL A 85 21.02 -1.32 1.68
N LYS A 86 22.33 -1.53 1.48
CA LYS A 86 23.00 -2.74 1.96
C LYS A 86 23.24 -2.64 3.47
N LEU A 87 22.80 -3.62 4.24
CA LEU A 87 23.07 -3.72 5.66
C LEU A 87 24.35 -4.53 5.91
N LYS A 88 24.22 -5.83 5.97
CA LYS A 88 25.30 -6.77 6.27
C LYS A 88 25.19 -7.98 5.36
N ASP A 89 26.33 -8.56 5.00
CA ASP A 89 26.41 -9.77 4.18
C ASP A 89 25.59 -9.63 2.87
N ASN A 90 24.59 -10.49 2.69
CA ASN A 90 23.69 -10.51 1.53
C ASN A 90 22.30 -9.93 1.82
N THR A 91 22.19 -9.01 2.78
CA THR A 91 20.90 -8.44 3.19
C THR A 91 20.80 -6.95 2.85
N TYR A 92 19.66 -6.57 2.26
CA TYR A 92 19.37 -5.22 1.80
C TYR A 92 17.99 -4.76 2.30
N ALA A 93 17.88 -3.47 2.58
CA ALA A 93 16.62 -2.79 2.86
C ALA A 93 16.18 -2.00 1.63
N LEU A 94 14.97 -2.23 1.14
CA LEU A 94 14.35 -1.35 0.14
C LEU A 94 13.55 -0.28 0.88
N GLU A 95 14.02 0.95 0.81
CA GLU A 95 13.38 2.08 1.49
C GLU A 95 12.28 2.69 0.61
N LEU A 96 11.02 2.49 0.99
CA LEU A 96 9.83 2.94 0.26
C LEU A 96 9.19 4.20 0.89
N PHE A 97 9.91 4.90 1.75
CA PHE A 97 9.39 5.97 2.59
C PHE A 97 9.94 7.37 2.27
N HIS A 98 10.44 7.59 1.05
CA HIS A 98 10.98 8.88 0.62
C HIS A 98 9.98 9.79 -0.09
N GLY A 99 8.72 9.38 -0.15
CA GLY A 99 7.62 10.19 -0.67
C GLY A 99 7.09 11.21 0.34
N PRO A 100 6.10 12.03 -0.06
CA PRO A 100 5.61 13.16 0.74
C PRO A 100 4.98 12.74 2.08
N THR A 101 4.46 11.53 2.21
CA THR A 101 3.88 11.04 3.46
C THR A 101 4.71 9.96 4.15
N LEU A 102 5.93 9.75 3.66
CA LEU A 102 6.92 8.88 4.30
C LEU A 102 6.45 7.42 4.45
N ALA A 103 5.67 6.93 3.49
CA ALA A 103 5.22 5.54 3.44
C ALA A 103 5.13 5.05 1.98
N PHE A 104 5.25 3.73 1.78
CA PHE A 104 5.15 3.09 0.46
C PHE A 104 3.82 3.39 -0.26
N LYS A 105 2.79 3.74 0.49
CA LYS A 105 1.47 4.09 -0.03
C LYS A 105 1.48 5.31 -0.94
N ASP A 106 2.51 6.13 -0.88
CA ASP A 106 2.70 7.27 -1.79
C ASP A 106 2.80 6.83 -3.27
N PHE A 107 3.43 5.69 -3.56
CA PHE A 107 3.49 5.16 -4.92
C PHE A 107 2.09 4.89 -5.49
N GLY A 108 1.31 4.07 -4.79
CA GLY A 108 -0.02 3.67 -5.23
C GLY A 108 -1.03 4.81 -5.18
N GLY A 109 -1.01 5.61 -4.11
CA GLY A 109 -1.94 6.74 -3.93
C GLY A 109 -1.76 7.82 -4.99
N ARG A 110 -0.53 8.22 -5.27
CA ARG A 110 -0.22 9.25 -6.28
C ARG A 110 -0.53 8.78 -7.71
N PHE A 111 -0.21 7.54 -8.04
CA PHE A 111 -0.55 7.00 -9.35
C PHE A 111 -2.08 6.90 -9.54
N MET A 112 -2.80 6.41 -8.53
CA MET A 112 -4.26 6.38 -8.56
C MET A 112 -4.86 7.78 -8.76
N ALA A 113 -4.34 8.78 -8.05
CA ALA A 113 -4.81 10.16 -8.17
C ALA A 113 -4.64 10.69 -9.60
N GLN A 114 -3.49 10.46 -10.23
CA GLN A 114 -3.24 10.82 -11.62
C GLN A 114 -4.19 10.09 -12.59
N CYS A 115 -4.42 8.80 -12.36
CA CYS A 115 -5.35 8.01 -13.17
C CYS A 115 -6.80 8.52 -13.05
N LEU A 116 -7.27 8.77 -11.83
CA LEU A 116 -8.63 9.30 -11.62
C LEU A 116 -8.81 10.68 -12.25
N ALA A 117 -7.84 11.56 -12.13
CA ALA A 117 -7.88 12.86 -12.79
C ALA A 117 -7.93 12.74 -14.33
N ALA A 118 -7.17 11.77 -14.89
CA ALA A 118 -7.12 11.55 -16.33
C ALA A 118 -8.36 10.84 -16.90
N PHE A 119 -8.98 9.93 -16.14
CA PHE A 119 -10.05 9.04 -16.62
C PHE A 119 -11.43 9.39 -16.06
N ARG A 120 -11.56 10.47 -15.30
CA ARG A 120 -12.87 10.90 -14.79
C ARG A 120 -13.85 11.22 -15.92
N THR A 121 -15.11 10.87 -15.71
CA THR A 121 -16.21 11.15 -16.61
C THR A 121 -17.16 12.21 -16.05
N ASN A 122 -17.07 12.49 -14.76
CA ASN A 122 -17.83 13.51 -14.05
C ASN A 122 -16.97 14.73 -13.78
N ASP A 123 -17.57 15.91 -13.77
CA ASP A 123 -16.87 17.16 -13.48
C ASP A 123 -16.37 17.21 -12.03
N LYS A 124 -17.08 16.57 -11.10
CA LYS A 124 -16.71 16.48 -9.68
C LYS A 124 -16.72 15.03 -9.20
N ILE A 125 -15.68 14.66 -8.44
CA ILE A 125 -15.56 13.38 -7.73
C ILE A 125 -15.31 13.67 -6.25
N THR A 126 -15.99 12.94 -5.38
CA THR A 126 -15.73 12.95 -3.95
C THR A 126 -15.10 11.61 -3.54
N ILE A 127 -13.85 11.65 -3.09
CA ILE A 127 -13.17 10.49 -2.50
C ILE A 127 -13.53 10.44 -1.02
N LEU A 128 -14.11 9.33 -0.57
CA LEU A 128 -14.39 9.09 0.84
C LEU A 128 -13.57 7.90 1.33
N THR A 129 -12.85 8.10 2.43
CA THR A 129 -12.04 7.02 3.03
C THR A 129 -12.05 7.11 4.56
N ALA A 130 -11.96 5.95 5.20
CA ALA A 130 -11.64 5.85 6.62
C ALA A 130 -10.17 5.51 6.79
N THR A 131 -9.52 6.07 7.80
CA THR A 131 -8.10 5.84 8.05
C THR A 131 -7.80 5.62 9.53
N SER A 132 -6.79 4.80 9.78
CA SER A 132 -6.10 4.70 11.09
C SER A 132 -4.75 5.45 11.09
N GLY A 133 -4.45 6.23 10.02
CA GLY A 133 -3.25 7.07 9.91
C GLY A 133 -2.66 7.14 8.50
N ASP A 134 -1.83 6.17 8.11
CA ASP A 134 -1.01 6.21 6.89
C ASP A 134 -1.80 6.29 5.58
N THR A 135 -2.90 5.57 5.47
CA THR A 135 -3.73 5.61 4.25
C THR A 135 -4.34 6.98 4.04
N GLY A 136 -4.86 7.60 5.11
CA GLY A 136 -5.42 8.95 5.04
C GLY A 136 -4.39 9.98 4.59
N ALA A 137 -3.19 9.94 5.16
CA ALA A 137 -2.10 10.84 4.77
C ALA A 137 -1.73 10.66 3.29
N ALA A 138 -1.52 9.43 2.83
CA ALA A 138 -1.16 9.14 1.44
C ALA A 138 -2.24 9.60 0.45
N VAL A 139 -3.51 9.36 0.77
CA VAL A 139 -4.66 9.80 -0.04
C VAL A 139 -4.75 11.32 -0.05
N ALA A 140 -4.70 11.97 1.12
CA ALA A 140 -4.77 13.43 1.21
C ALA A 140 -3.71 14.11 0.34
N HIS A 141 -2.45 13.73 0.51
CA HIS A 141 -1.34 14.32 -0.24
C HIS A 141 -1.38 13.99 -1.73
N ALA A 142 -1.84 12.78 -2.10
CA ALA A 142 -1.94 12.36 -3.50
C ALA A 142 -2.98 13.18 -4.29
N PHE A 143 -4.09 13.53 -3.66
CA PHE A 143 -5.19 14.25 -4.29
C PHE A 143 -5.18 15.76 -4.00
N TYR A 144 -4.31 16.24 -3.13
CA TYR A 144 -4.23 17.65 -2.76
C TYR A 144 -4.01 18.54 -3.99
N GLY A 145 -4.87 19.54 -4.15
CA GLY A 145 -4.80 20.50 -5.26
C GLY A 145 -5.26 19.98 -6.61
N LEU A 146 -5.76 18.74 -6.71
CA LEU A 146 -6.33 18.23 -7.97
C LEU A 146 -7.73 18.83 -8.20
N GLU A 147 -7.87 19.49 -9.33
CA GLU A 147 -9.10 20.15 -9.72
C GLU A 147 -10.24 19.15 -9.97
N GLY A 148 -11.45 19.46 -9.51
CA GLY A 148 -12.63 18.61 -9.66
C GLY A 148 -12.65 17.36 -8.76
N ILE A 149 -11.68 17.20 -7.84
CA ILE A 149 -11.64 16.11 -6.87
C ILE A 149 -11.66 16.67 -5.47
N GLU A 150 -12.63 16.27 -4.67
CA GLU A 150 -12.72 16.52 -3.25
C GLU A 150 -12.38 15.24 -2.48
N VAL A 151 -11.67 15.36 -1.37
CA VAL A 151 -11.32 14.23 -0.50
C VAL A 151 -11.91 14.47 0.88
N VAL A 152 -12.64 13.47 1.39
CA VAL A 152 -13.17 13.46 2.75
C VAL A 152 -12.58 12.25 3.49
N ILE A 153 -11.89 12.52 4.58
CA ILE A 153 -11.21 11.50 5.38
C ILE A 153 -11.83 11.43 6.77
N LEU A 154 -12.35 10.25 7.12
CA LEU A 154 -12.85 9.94 8.45
C LEU A 154 -11.77 9.25 9.26
N TYR A 155 -11.60 9.67 10.51
CA TYR A 155 -10.67 9.03 11.43
C TYR A 155 -11.21 9.02 12.87
N PRO A 156 -10.81 8.05 13.71
CA PRO A 156 -11.26 7.96 15.09
C PRO A 156 -10.58 9.04 15.94
N LYS A 157 -11.38 9.92 16.53
CA LYS A 157 -10.91 11.04 17.35
C LYS A 157 -10.06 10.57 18.52
N GLY A 158 -8.85 11.14 18.62
CA GLY A 158 -7.92 10.85 19.73
C GLY A 158 -7.29 9.46 19.71
N LYS A 159 -7.46 8.68 18.62
CA LYS A 159 -6.94 7.31 18.50
C LYS A 159 -5.86 7.18 17.40
N ILE A 160 -5.42 8.28 16.86
CA ILE A 160 -4.29 8.36 15.90
C ILE A 160 -3.17 9.18 16.56
N SER A 161 -1.91 8.83 16.28
CA SER A 161 -0.79 9.61 16.82
C SER A 161 -0.85 11.06 16.33
N PRO A 162 -0.49 12.05 17.16
CA PRO A 162 -0.55 13.47 16.78
C PRO A 162 0.21 13.79 15.50
N LEU A 163 1.35 13.16 15.25
CA LEU A 163 2.13 13.37 14.03
C LEU A 163 1.43 12.83 12.79
N GLN A 164 0.81 11.66 12.88
CA GLN A 164 0.03 11.10 11.77
C GLN A 164 -1.20 11.96 11.45
N GLU A 165 -1.92 12.44 12.49
CA GLU A 165 -3.07 13.34 12.33
C GLU A 165 -2.67 14.63 11.61
N LYS A 166 -1.56 15.23 11.99
CA LYS A 166 -1.02 16.46 11.37
C LYS A 166 -0.74 16.31 9.87
N LEU A 167 -0.35 15.13 9.40
CA LEU A 167 -0.04 14.91 7.99
C LEU A 167 -1.23 15.11 7.05
N PHE A 168 -2.46 14.86 7.49
CA PHE A 168 -3.63 15.01 6.62
C PHE A 168 -4.66 16.03 7.11
N CYS A 169 -4.68 16.36 8.38
CA CYS A 169 -5.64 17.29 8.95
C CYS A 169 -5.23 18.77 8.85
N THR A 170 -4.08 19.08 8.27
CA THR A 170 -3.54 20.45 8.16
C THR A 170 -3.53 21.00 6.74
N LEU A 171 -3.94 20.20 5.75
CA LEU A 171 -3.82 20.56 4.33
C LEU A 171 -4.87 21.59 3.90
N GLY A 172 -6.13 21.40 4.25
CA GLY A 172 -7.22 22.25 3.75
C GLY A 172 -7.45 22.14 2.23
N GLY A 173 -7.93 23.20 1.61
CA GLY A 173 -8.24 23.17 0.18
C GLY A 173 -9.33 22.15 -0.16
N ASN A 174 -9.03 21.26 -1.10
CA ASN A 174 -9.91 20.16 -1.49
C ASN A 174 -9.89 18.95 -0.54
N ILE A 175 -9.12 19.03 0.58
CA ILE A 175 -9.03 17.98 1.60
C ILE A 175 -9.85 18.38 2.82
N ARG A 176 -10.89 17.61 3.12
CA ARG A 176 -11.76 17.78 4.30
C ARG A 176 -11.57 16.58 5.22
N THR A 177 -11.39 16.82 6.51
CA THR A 177 -11.14 15.76 7.49
C THR A 177 -12.18 15.79 8.60
N ILE A 178 -12.61 14.62 9.04
CA ILE A 178 -13.66 14.46 10.05
C ILE A 178 -13.13 13.54 11.15
N ALA A 179 -13.03 14.10 12.35
CA ALA A 179 -12.79 13.35 13.57
C ALA A 179 -14.11 12.76 14.07
N ILE A 180 -14.24 11.45 14.04
CA ILE A 180 -15.45 10.73 14.46
C ILE A 180 -15.35 10.37 15.94
N ASP A 181 -16.41 10.66 16.69
CA ASP A 181 -16.56 10.20 18.07
C ASP A 181 -16.88 8.70 18.09
N GLY A 182 -15.84 7.88 17.94
CA GLY A 182 -15.94 6.42 17.81
C GLY A 182 -14.56 5.78 17.65
N ASP A 183 -14.55 4.56 17.16
CA ASP A 183 -13.36 3.82 16.79
C ASP A 183 -13.19 3.72 15.25
N PHE A 184 -12.17 3.02 14.81
CA PHE A 184 -11.92 2.83 13.39
C PHE A 184 -13.03 2.03 12.69
N ASP A 185 -13.60 1.05 13.39
CA ASP A 185 -14.73 0.25 12.86
C ASP A 185 -15.97 1.12 12.63
N ALA A 186 -16.23 2.08 13.53
CA ALA A 186 -17.30 3.07 13.34
C ALA A 186 -17.04 3.95 12.10
N CYS A 187 -15.81 4.39 11.88
CA CYS A 187 -15.43 5.13 10.66
C CYS A 187 -15.66 4.29 9.39
N GLN A 188 -15.26 3.03 9.41
CA GLN A 188 -15.47 2.11 8.28
C GLN A 188 -16.97 1.85 8.03
N ALA A 189 -17.76 1.67 9.09
CA ALA A 189 -19.21 1.48 8.97
C ALA A 189 -19.90 2.67 8.33
N LEU A 190 -19.49 3.89 8.67
CA LEU A 190 -20.01 5.11 8.07
C LEU A 190 -19.67 5.22 6.57
N VAL A 191 -18.42 4.90 6.20
CA VAL A 191 -17.99 4.85 4.79
C VAL A 191 -18.82 3.82 4.03
N LYS A 192 -19.00 2.63 4.58
CA LYS A 192 -19.81 1.57 3.96
C LYS A 192 -21.25 2.04 3.73
N GLN A 193 -21.89 2.65 4.73
CA GLN A 193 -23.24 3.19 4.59
C GLN A 193 -23.33 4.25 3.49
N ALA A 194 -22.30 5.10 3.34
CA ALA A 194 -22.25 6.07 2.25
C ALA A 194 -22.19 5.40 0.87
N PHE A 195 -21.45 4.30 0.73
CA PHE A 195 -21.37 3.53 -0.51
C PHE A 195 -22.62 2.69 -0.80
N ASP A 196 -23.42 2.38 0.21
CA ASP A 196 -24.72 1.71 0.06
C ASP A 196 -25.86 2.72 -0.31
N ASP A 197 -25.65 4.02 -0.15
CA ASP A 197 -26.59 5.09 -0.53
C ASP A 197 -26.41 5.48 -2.02
N GLU A 198 -27.20 4.88 -2.90
CA GLU A 198 -27.11 5.12 -4.35
C GLU A 198 -27.45 6.57 -4.76
N GLU A 199 -28.33 7.27 -4.02
CA GLU A 199 -28.65 8.67 -4.25
C GLU A 199 -27.44 9.55 -3.93
N LEU A 200 -26.82 9.34 -2.78
CA LEU A 200 -25.62 10.05 -2.36
C LEU A 200 -24.46 9.80 -3.34
N LYS A 201 -24.23 8.55 -3.72
CA LYS A 201 -23.16 8.20 -4.69
C LYS A 201 -23.25 8.98 -5.97
N LYS A 202 -24.46 9.08 -6.53
CA LYS A 202 -24.70 9.85 -7.77
C LYS A 202 -24.57 11.34 -7.54
N ALA A 203 -25.10 11.86 -6.43
CA ALA A 203 -25.13 13.30 -6.14
C ALA A 203 -23.74 13.91 -6.03
N ILE A 204 -22.78 13.19 -5.44
CA ILE A 204 -21.43 13.71 -5.18
C ILE A 204 -20.32 13.02 -6.00
N GLY A 205 -20.67 12.09 -6.89
CA GLY A 205 -19.67 11.31 -7.62
C GLY A 205 -18.76 10.49 -6.68
N LEU A 206 -19.37 9.80 -5.69
CA LEU A 206 -18.65 9.12 -4.63
C LEU A 206 -17.72 8.03 -5.17
N ASN A 207 -16.46 8.08 -4.76
CA ASN A 207 -15.44 7.08 -5.08
C ASN A 207 -14.58 6.75 -3.85
N SER A 208 -13.86 5.64 -3.91
CA SER A 208 -13.00 5.16 -2.84
C SER A 208 -11.54 5.14 -3.27
N ALA A 209 -10.65 5.57 -2.36
CA ALA A 209 -9.20 5.46 -2.54
C ALA A 209 -8.60 4.25 -1.81
N ASN A 210 -9.35 3.19 -1.59
CA ASN A 210 -8.88 1.99 -0.88
C ASN A 210 -7.74 1.27 -1.60
N SER A 211 -6.95 0.52 -0.83
CA SER A 211 -5.81 -0.29 -1.32
C SER A 211 -6.21 -1.43 -2.29
N ILE A 212 -7.50 -1.67 -2.43
CA ILE A 212 -8.09 -2.66 -3.35
C ILE A 212 -8.21 -2.14 -4.78
N ASN A 213 -8.15 -0.82 -5.00
CA ASN A 213 -8.18 -0.25 -6.36
C ASN A 213 -6.99 -0.77 -7.17
N ILE A 214 -7.28 -1.26 -8.37
CA ILE A 214 -6.26 -1.90 -9.22
C ILE A 214 -5.10 -0.95 -9.57
N SER A 215 -5.34 0.34 -9.74
CA SER A 215 -4.28 1.31 -10.02
C SER A 215 -3.25 1.41 -8.89
N ARG A 216 -3.71 1.33 -7.64
CA ARG A 216 -2.81 1.30 -6.48
C ARG A 216 -1.95 0.06 -6.46
N LEU A 217 -2.53 -1.08 -6.80
CA LEU A 217 -1.81 -2.36 -6.87
C LEU A 217 -0.75 -2.34 -7.97
N LEU A 218 -1.13 -1.93 -9.20
CA LEU A 218 -0.20 -1.95 -10.34
C LEU A 218 0.98 -1.00 -10.17
N ALA A 219 0.78 0.16 -9.54
CA ALA A 219 1.87 1.07 -9.23
C ALA A 219 2.95 0.44 -8.33
N GLN A 220 2.55 -0.41 -7.40
CA GLN A 220 3.47 -1.08 -6.48
C GLN A 220 4.36 -2.12 -7.18
N VAL A 221 3.95 -2.65 -8.31
CA VAL A 221 4.78 -3.55 -9.13
C VAL A 221 6.14 -2.92 -9.45
N CYS A 222 6.14 -1.62 -9.70
CA CYS A 222 7.31 -0.87 -10.18
C CYS A 222 8.49 -0.88 -9.21
N TYR A 223 8.25 -0.76 -7.91
CA TYR A 223 9.37 -0.71 -6.95
C TYR A 223 10.01 -2.09 -6.68
N TYR A 224 9.34 -3.19 -7.01
CA TYR A 224 9.99 -4.51 -7.01
C TYR A 224 11.04 -4.61 -8.12
N PHE A 225 10.74 -4.07 -9.29
CA PHE A 225 11.74 -3.94 -10.37
C PHE A 225 12.88 -3.01 -9.94
N GLU A 226 12.58 -1.91 -9.23
CA GLU A 226 13.60 -1.00 -8.70
C GLU A 226 14.54 -1.69 -7.70
N ALA A 227 13.99 -2.52 -6.80
CA ALA A 227 14.80 -3.31 -5.87
C ALA A 227 15.79 -4.21 -6.59
N VAL A 228 15.32 -4.98 -7.56
CA VAL A 228 16.16 -5.94 -8.31
C VAL A 228 17.14 -5.23 -9.22
N ALA A 229 16.77 -4.08 -9.81
CA ALA A 229 17.64 -3.27 -10.62
C ALA A 229 18.91 -2.81 -9.88
N GLN A 230 18.76 -2.46 -8.61
CA GLN A 230 19.86 -2.00 -7.76
C GLN A 230 20.72 -3.14 -7.17
N LEU A 231 20.27 -4.39 -7.27
CA LEU A 231 21.10 -5.54 -6.88
C LEU A 231 22.22 -5.79 -7.89
N PRO A 232 23.40 -6.29 -7.43
CA PRO A 232 24.42 -6.79 -8.35
C PRO A 232 23.83 -7.81 -9.34
N LYS A 233 24.16 -7.73 -10.63
CA LYS A 233 23.56 -8.58 -11.67
C LYS A 233 23.60 -10.08 -11.32
N ALA A 234 24.72 -10.57 -10.78
CA ALA A 234 24.89 -11.97 -10.37
C ALA A 234 23.97 -12.39 -9.20
N SER A 235 23.41 -11.44 -8.47
CA SER A 235 22.57 -11.68 -7.30
C SER A 235 21.07 -11.66 -7.60
N ARG A 236 20.66 -11.09 -8.75
CA ARG A 236 19.26 -10.84 -9.08
C ARG A 236 18.38 -12.10 -9.00
N ALA A 237 18.82 -13.20 -9.65
CA ALA A 237 18.08 -14.46 -9.65
C ALA A 237 18.06 -15.20 -8.29
N LYS A 238 18.86 -14.75 -7.33
CA LYS A 238 18.95 -15.30 -5.96
C LYS A 238 18.13 -14.49 -4.96
N ALA A 239 17.47 -13.44 -5.39
CA ALA A 239 16.75 -12.52 -4.53
C ALA A 239 15.54 -13.19 -3.85
N VAL A 240 15.49 -13.07 -2.54
CA VAL A 240 14.35 -13.41 -1.68
C VAL A 240 13.83 -12.12 -1.08
N ILE A 241 12.56 -11.81 -1.30
CA ILE A 241 11.98 -10.54 -0.85
C ILE A 241 10.99 -10.80 0.29
N SER A 242 11.27 -10.25 1.46
CA SER A 242 10.39 -10.28 2.62
C SER A 242 9.53 -9.01 2.67
N VAL A 243 8.22 -9.21 2.71
CA VAL A 243 7.22 -8.15 2.56
C VAL A 243 6.37 -8.04 3.82
N PRO A 244 6.39 -6.89 4.52
CA PRO A 244 5.43 -6.61 5.58
C PRO A 244 4.01 -6.70 5.03
N SER A 245 3.19 -7.58 5.58
CA SER A 245 1.92 -7.99 4.98
C SER A 245 0.77 -7.92 5.98
N GLY A 246 -0.10 -6.94 5.79
CA GLY A 246 -1.39 -6.84 6.48
C GLY A 246 -2.52 -7.13 5.48
N ASN A 247 -2.75 -6.22 4.54
CA ASN A 247 -3.81 -6.34 3.53
C ASN A 247 -3.38 -7.11 2.26
N PHE A 248 -2.11 -7.51 2.18
CA PHE A 248 -1.52 -8.31 1.11
C PHE A 248 -1.49 -7.67 -0.28
N GLY A 249 -1.80 -6.40 -0.40
CA GLY A 249 -1.66 -5.66 -1.67
C GLY A 249 -0.21 -5.56 -2.12
N ASN A 250 0.69 -5.24 -1.21
CA ASN A 250 2.12 -5.10 -1.48
C ASN A 250 2.72 -6.43 -1.99
N LEU A 251 2.48 -7.54 -1.27
CA LEU A 251 2.93 -8.86 -1.70
C LEU A 251 2.33 -9.28 -3.06
N THR A 252 1.04 -9.01 -3.27
CA THR A 252 0.38 -9.27 -4.56
C THR A 252 1.09 -8.57 -5.70
N ALA A 253 1.50 -7.32 -5.53
CA ALA A 253 2.27 -6.57 -6.52
C ALA A 253 3.64 -7.22 -6.80
N GLY A 254 4.32 -7.73 -5.78
CA GLY A 254 5.56 -8.48 -5.93
C GLY A 254 5.38 -9.77 -6.74
N LEU A 255 4.31 -10.51 -6.47
CA LEU A 255 3.98 -11.72 -7.24
C LEU A 255 3.60 -11.40 -8.69
N ILE A 256 2.92 -10.29 -8.95
CA ILE A 256 2.68 -9.80 -10.31
C ILE A 256 4.00 -9.46 -11.00
N ALA A 257 4.92 -8.77 -10.31
CA ALA A 257 6.25 -8.48 -10.86
C ALA A 257 6.98 -9.77 -11.28
N LYS A 258 6.94 -10.81 -10.45
CA LYS A 258 7.47 -12.14 -10.79
C LYS A 258 6.76 -12.75 -12.01
N ALA A 259 5.45 -12.64 -12.09
CA ALA A 259 4.68 -13.12 -13.26
C ALA A 259 5.05 -12.39 -14.55
N LEU A 260 5.48 -11.13 -14.46
CA LEU A 260 6.00 -10.34 -15.58
C LEU A 260 7.46 -10.66 -15.94
N GLY A 261 8.10 -11.59 -15.25
CA GLY A 261 9.46 -12.05 -15.55
C GLY A 261 10.55 -11.45 -14.67
N LEU A 262 10.21 -10.70 -13.59
CA LEU A 262 11.21 -10.22 -12.65
C LEU A 262 11.96 -11.40 -12.01
N PRO A 263 13.32 -11.45 -12.06
CA PRO A 263 14.09 -12.57 -11.56
C PRO A 263 14.16 -12.60 -10.02
N VAL A 264 13.03 -12.88 -9.38
CA VAL A 264 12.93 -13.08 -7.93
C VAL A 264 12.74 -14.56 -7.64
N LYS A 265 13.59 -15.11 -6.79
CA LYS A 265 13.53 -16.53 -6.42
C LYS A 265 12.23 -16.85 -5.68
N ARG A 266 11.93 -16.13 -4.61
CA ARG A 266 10.71 -16.31 -3.81
C ARG A 266 10.41 -15.09 -2.94
N PHE A 267 9.22 -15.10 -2.35
CA PHE A 267 8.77 -14.08 -1.41
C PHE A 267 8.52 -14.68 -0.02
N ILE A 268 8.57 -13.82 1.00
CA ILE A 268 8.18 -14.12 2.37
C ILE A 268 7.08 -13.16 2.79
N ALA A 269 5.93 -13.69 3.17
CA ALA A 269 4.84 -12.93 3.78
C ALA A 269 5.11 -12.75 5.26
N ALA A 270 5.48 -11.54 5.67
CA ALA A 270 5.82 -11.22 7.04
C ALA A 270 4.62 -10.56 7.74
N THR A 271 4.04 -11.20 8.75
CA THR A 271 2.91 -10.67 9.52
C THR A 271 3.27 -10.38 10.97
N ASN A 272 2.44 -9.56 11.61
CA ASN A 272 2.44 -9.45 13.07
C ASN A 272 1.55 -10.55 13.70
N ALA A 273 1.11 -10.36 14.94
CA ALA A 273 0.25 -11.32 15.64
C ALA A 273 -1.10 -11.59 14.97
N ASN A 274 -1.47 -10.77 13.97
CA ASN A 274 -2.64 -11.02 13.11
C ASN A 274 -2.23 -11.96 11.96
N ASP A 275 -2.05 -13.23 12.27
CA ASP A 275 -1.34 -14.24 11.51
C ASP A 275 -2.23 -15.19 10.69
N THR A 276 -3.38 -14.74 10.25
CA THR A 276 -4.36 -15.57 9.50
C THR A 276 -3.71 -16.30 8.32
N VAL A 277 -2.91 -15.58 7.51
CA VAL A 277 -2.27 -16.19 6.33
C VAL A 277 -1.17 -17.19 6.70
N PRO A 278 -0.21 -16.91 7.57
CA PRO A 278 0.76 -17.91 8.02
C PRO A 278 0.11 -19.19 8.56
N ARG A 279 -0.97 -19.07 9.34
CA ARG A 279 -1.72 -20.24 9.82
C ARG A 279 -2.40 -20.99 8.68
N TYR A 280 -3.04 -20.26 7.76
CA TYR A 280 -3.68 -20.84 6.58
C TYR A 280 -2.68 -21.61 5.71
N LEU A 281 -1.52 -21.04 5.42
CA LEU A 281 -0.46 -21.71 4.64
C LEU A 281 0.04 -22.98 5.31
N LYS A 282 0.05 -23.02 6.64
CA LYS A 282 0.50 -24.19 7.42
C LYS A 282 -0.58 -25.27 7.55
N THR A 283 -1.86 -24.89 7.69
CA THR A 283 -2.94 -25.80 8.07
C THR A 283 -3.96 -26.08 6.94
N GLY A 284 -3.99 -25.25 5.91
CA GLY A 284 -5.03 -25.27 4.88
C GLY A 284 -6.40 -24.74 5.36
N GLN A 285 -6.49 -24.23 6.60
CA GLN A 285 -7.75 -23.78 7.18
C GLN A 285 -7.76 -22.24 7.30
N TRP A 286 -8.74 -21.60 6.67
CA TRP A 286 -8.93 -20.15 6.74
C TRP A 286 -9.75 -19.77 7.97
N GLU A 287 -9.06 -19.41 9.04
CA GLU A 287 -9.65 -19.08 10.35
C GLU A 287 -9.19 -17.70 10.84
N PRO A 288 -9.79 -16.61 10.39
CA PRO A 288 -9.48 -15.28 10.90
C PRO A 288 -9.89 -15.15 12.39
N HIS A 289 -8.96 -14.76 13.23
CA HIS A 289 -9.24 -14.42 14.62
C HIS A 289 -9.68 -12.95 14.77
N GLN A 290 -10.06 -12.55 15.96
CA GLN A 290 -10.26 -11.15 16.28
C GLN A 290 -8.96 -10.40 16.11
N THR A 291 -9.00 -9.25 15.44
CA THR A 291 -7.82 -8.39 15.22
C THR A 291 -7.29 -7.87 16.56
N VAL A 292 -5.99 -8.00 16.76
CA VAL A 292 -5.29 -7.47 17.93
C VAL A 292 -4.44 -6.26 17.53
N ALA A 293 -4.41 -5.25 18.41
CA ALA A 293 -3.56 -4.07 18.22
C ALA A 293 -2.10 -4.40 18.51
N THR A 294 -1.18 -3.96 17.65
CA THR A 294 0.24 -4.21 17.74
C THR A 294 1.08 -2.95 17.48
N LEU A 295 2.39 -3.01 17.73
CA LEU A 295 3.35 -1.97 17.37
C LEU A 295 3.37 -1.68 15.86
N SER A 296 3.13 -2.68 15.04
CA SER A 296 3.08 -2.60 13.58
C SER A 296 1.64 -2.43 13.07
N ASN A 297 0.97 -1.40 13.54
CA ASN A 297 -0.47 -1.22 13.45
C ASN A 297 -1.04 -1.18 12.00
N ALA A 298 -0.26 -0.84 11.00
CA ALA A 298 -0.70 -0.89 9.60
C ALA A 298 -0.91 -2.33 9.09
N MET A 299 -0.40 -3.32 9.83
CA MET A 299 -0.62 -4.76 9.58
C MET A 299 -1.65 -5.39 10.53
N ASP A 300 -2.38 -4.61 11.34
CA ASP A 300 -3.46 -5.10 12.21
C ASP A 300 -4.69 -5.45 11.36
N VAL A 301 -4.57 -6.54 10.61
CA VAL A 301 -5.57 -7.01 9.65
C VAL A 301 -5.70 -8.53 9.77
N SER A 302 -6.86 -9.00 10.22
CA SER A 302 -7.17 -10.44 10.32
C SER A 302 -7.82 -11.02 9.06
N ARG A 303 -8.41 -10.16 8.22
CA ARG A 303 -9.07 -10.54 6.95
C ARG A 303 -8.49 -9.76 5.78
N PRO A 304 -7.30 -10.17 5.25
CA PRO A 304 -6.63 -9.46 4.17
C PRO A 304 -7.49 -9.36 2.89
N ASN A 305 -7.82 -8.15 2.46
CA ASN A 305 -8.68 -7.92 1.30
C ASN A 305 -8.04 -8.39 -0.02
N ASN A 306 -6.71 -8.37 -0.14
CA ASN A 306 -6.02 -8.77 -1.37
C ASN A 306 -5.61 -10.25 -1.40
N TRP A 307 -5.85 -11.03 -0.35
CA TRP A 307 -5.52 -12.44 -0.36
C TRP A 307 -6.16 -13.22 -1.52
N PRO A 308 -7.44 -12.98 -1.88
CA PRO A 308 -8.04 -13.62 -3.06
C PRO A 308 -7.27 -13.36 -4.37
N ARG A 309 -6.60 -12.20 -4.50
CA ARG A 309 -5.72 -11.93 -5.66
C ARG A 309 -4.46 -12.78 -5.66
N VAL A 310 -3.89 -13.05 -4.48
CA VAL A 310 -2.74 -13.96 -4.35
C VAL A 310 -3.13 -15.36 -4.77
N GLU A 311 -4.24 -15.89 -4.25
CA GLU A 311 -4.75 -17.22 -4.60
C GLU A 311 -5.06 -17.32 -6.09
N GLU A 312 -5.74 -16.33 -6.67
CA GLU A 312 -6.08 -16.31 -8.09
C GLU A 312 -4.82 -16.29 -8.98
N LEU A 313 -3.82 -15.48 -8.63
CA LEU A 313 -2.56 -15.44 -9.36
C LEU A 313 -1.81 -16.78 -9.29
N CYS A 314 -1.68 -17.35 -8.10
CA CYS A 314 -1.03 -18.64 -7.91
C CYS A 314 -1.75 -19.74 -8.68
N ARG A 315 -3.08 -19.81 -8.60
CA ARG A 315 -3.89 -20.76 -9.36
C ARG A 315 -3.65 -20.64 -10.88
N ARG A 316 -3.65 -19.42 -11.41
CA ARG A 316 -3.47 -19.17 -12.85
C ARG A 316 -2.07 -19.49 -13.36
N LYS A 317 -1.05 -19.24 -12.53
CA LYS A 317 0.35 -19.52 -12.89
C LYS A 317 0.79 -20.95 -12.52
N GLY A 318 -0.07 -21.74 -11.88
CA GLY A 318 0.30 -23.06 -11.40
C GLY A 318 1.35 -23.04 -10.29
N TRP A 319 1.39 -21.94 -9.52
CA TRP A 319 2.30 -21.83 -8.39
C TRP A 319 1.67 -22.41 -7.13
N ALA A 320 2.39 -23.30 -6.46
CA ALA A 320 1.95 -23.85 -5.20
C ALA A 320 2.07 -22.77 -4.11
N LEU A 321 1.00 -22.54 -3.33
CA LEU A 321 0.99 -21.56 -2.24
C LEU A 321 2.05 -21.85 -1.18
N GLU A 322 2.41 -23.12 -1.00
CA GLU A 322 3.45 -23.57 -0.05
C GLU A 322 4.85 -23.07 -0.43
N THR A 323 5.07 -22.62 -1.66
CA THR A 323 6.33 -21.99 -2.07
C THR A 323 6.49 -20.56 -1.56
N LEU A 324 5.40 -19.95 -1.07
CA LEU A 324 5.43 -18.66 -0.40
C LEU A 324 5.95 -18.85 1.03
N GLY A 325 7.10 -18.28 1.34
CA GLY A 325 7.57 -18.18 2.71
C GLY A 325 6.60 -17.35 3.55
N SER A 326 6.47 -17.66 4.82
CA SER A 326 5.62 -16.87 5.72
C SER A 326 6.07 -17.01 7.18
N GLY A 327 5.61 -16.09 7.99
CA GLY A 327 5.82 -16.13 9.43
C GLY A 327 5.18 -14.93 10.13
N MET A 328 5.19 -14.99 11.46
CA MET A 328 4.68 -13.91 12.30
C MET A 328 5.72 -13.51 13.34
N ARG A 329 5.63 -12.26 13.79
CA ARG A 329 6.33 -11.77 14.99
C ARG A 329 5.34 -11.04 15.89
N ASP A 330 5.39 -11.36 17.17
CA ASP A 330 4.68 -10.58 18.19
C ASP A 330 5.45 -9.30 18.55
N ASP A 331 4.88 -8.48 19.43
CA ASP A 331 5.50 -7.21 19.82
C ASP A 331 6.83 -7.38 20.56
N ALA A 332 7.01 -8.45 21.34
CA ALA A 332 8.27 -8.72 22.02
C ALA A 332 9.38 -9.05 21.03
N GLN A 333 9.09 -9.90 20.06
CA GLN A 333 10.00 -10.25 18.96
C GLN A 333 10.29 -9.05 18.06
N THR A 334 9.29 -8.20 17.81
CA THR A 334 9.44 -6.95 17.04
C THR A 334 10.37 -5.96 17.73
N ARG A 335 10.23 -5.78 19.05
CA ARG A 335 11.14 -4.96 19.87
C ARG A 335 12.59 -5.47 19.82
N ASP A 336 12.77 -6.77 19.91
CA ASP A 336 14.10 -7.39 19.79
C ASP A 336 14.70 -7.18 18.39
N ALA A 337 13.93 -7.37 17.34
CA ALA A 337 14.36 -7.15 15.96
C ALA A 337 14.79 -5.69 15.72
N LEU A 338 14.04 -4.71 16.23
CA LEU A 338 14.42 -3.28 16.16
C LEU A 338 15.77 -3.01 16.83
N LYS A 339 16.02 -3.58 18.03
CA LYS A 339 17.29 -3.43 18.73
C LYS A 339 18.45 -4.04 17.97
N ARG A 340 18.26 -5.23 17.39
CA ARG A 340 19.29 -5.90 16.58
C ARG A 340 19.59 -5.15 15.28
N LEU A 341 18.58 -4.57 14.60
CA LEU A 341 18.78 -3.71 13.44
C LEU A 341 19.56 -2.45 13.81
N HIS A 342 19.23 -1.83 14.94
CA HIS A 342 19.96 -0.65 15.41
C HIS A 342 21.42 -0.96 15.72
N GLN A 343 21.77 -2.15 16.24
CA GLN A 343 23.14 -2.61 16.43
C GLN A 343 23.90 -2.81 15.10
N LEU A 344 23.21 -2.91 13.98
CA LEU A 344 23.76 -2.93 12.62
C LEU A 344 23.82 -1.53 12.00
N ASP A 345 23.69 -0.47 12.80
CA ASP A 345 23.63 0.93 12.37
C ASP A 345 22.47 1.23 11.38
N TYR A 346 21.38 0.47 11.47
CA TYR A 346 20.20 0.70 10.64
C TYR A 346 18.97 1.03 11.49
N LEU A 347 18.46 2.26 11.30
CA LEU A 347 17.24 2.70 11.97
C LEU A 347 16.01 2.25 11.17
N CYS A 348 15.19 1.41 11.78
CA CYS A 348 13.99 0.86 11.16
C CYS A 348 12.74 1.15 12.02
N GLU A 349 11.59 0.81 11.50
CA GLU A 349 10.31 0.84 12.19
C GLU A 349 9.73 -0.58 12.33
N PRO A 350 8.66 -0.78 13.14
CA PRO A 350 8.19 -2.12 13.48
C PRO A 350 7.87 -3.05 12.31
N HIS A 351 7.28 -2.53 11.23
CA HIS A 351 6.88 -3.36 10.07
C HIS A 351 8.10 -3.91 9.33
N GLY A 352 9.09 -3.04 9.05
CA GLY A 352 10.34 -3.44 8.41
C GLY A 352 11.16 -4.38 9.28
N ALA A 353 11.14 -4.19 10.60
CA ALA A 353 11.84 -5.05 11.55
C ALA A 353 11.30 -6.50 11.54
N ILE A 354 9.98 -6.67 11.46
CA ILE A 354 9.34 -7.99 11.31
C ILE A 354 9.79 -8.66 10.01
N ALA A 355 9.77 -7.91 8.91
CA ALA A 355 10.17 -8.44 7.61
C ALA A 355 11.65 -8.85 7.57
N TRP A 356 12.53 -8.05 8.18
CA TRP A 356 13.96 -8.35 8.30
C TRP A 356 14.23 -9.59 9.14
N ASP A 357 13.57 -9.73 10.28
CA ASP A 357 13.80 -10.85 11.18
C ASP A 357 13.35 -12.19 10.58
N LEU A 358 12.17 -12.20 9.96
CA LEU A 358 11.68 -13.38 9.23
C LEU A 358 12.52 -13.70 7.99
N LEU A 359 13.08 -12.68 7.32
CA LEU A 359 14.02 -12.89 6.23
C LEU A 359 15.28 -13.62 6.73
N GLY A 360 15.88 -13.14 7.82
CA GLY A 360 17.08 -13.74 8.41
C GLY A 360 16.89 -15.19 8.84
N GLU A 361 15.71 -15.55 9.33
CA GLU A 361 15.35 -16.91 9.70
C GLU A 361 15.24 -17.85 8.48
N GLN A 362 14.78 -17.32 7.33
CA GLN A 362 14.42 -18.14 6.18
C GLN A 362 15.41 -18.06 5.01
N LEU A 363 16.41 -17.20 5.05
CA LEU A 363 17.47 -17.20 4.04
C LEU A 363 18.30 -18.47 4.10
N ALA A 364 18.62 -19.04 2.94
CA ALA A 364 19.35 -20.28 2.81
C ALA A 364 20.45 -20.17 1.75
N GLY A 365 21.60 -20.80 2.03
CA GLY A 365 22.69 -20.96 1.08
C GLY A 365 23.23 -19.62 0.55
N ASP A 366 23.16 -19.47 -0.78
CA ASP A 366 23.65 -18.29 -1.51
C ASP A 366 22.55 -17.27 -1.87
N GLU A 367 21.39 -17.38 -1.21
CA GLU A 367 20.29 -16.43 -1.41
C GLU A 367 20.67 -15.01 -0.97
N VAL A 368 20.10 -14.04 -1.64
CA VAL A 368 20.25 -12.61 -1.34
C VAL A 368 18.92 -12.08 -0.83
N GLY A 369 18.92 -11.54 0.38
CA GLY A 369 17.72 -11.06 1.04
C GLY A 369 17.44 -9.58 0.79
N VAL A 370 16.19 -9.27 0.51
CA VAL A 370 15.67 -7.90 0.50
C VAL A 370 14.46 -7.85 1.42
N PHE A 371 14.44 -6.91 2.36
CA PHE A 371 13.23 -6.63 3.13
C PHE A 371 12.72 -5.23 2.82
N LEU A 372 11.40 -5.06 2.82
CA LEU A 372 10.79 -3.78 2.51
C LEU A 372 10.64 -2.93 3.77
N CYS A 373 11.12 -1.69 3.71
CA CYS A 373 10.89 -0.65 4.71
C CYS A 373 9.74 0.23 4.24
N THR A 374 8.55 -0.02 4.77
CA THR A 374 7.28 0.52 4.26
C THR A 374 6.92 1.89 4.81
N ALA A 375 7.56 2.32 5.91
CA ALA A 375 7.36 3.64 6.49
C ALA A 375 8.66 4.17 7.12
N HIS A 376 8.77 5.50 7.20
CA HIS A 376 9.89 6.14 7.87
C HIS A 376 9.78 5.95 9.39
N PRO A 377 10.89 5.66 10.12
CA PRO A 377 10.87 5.43 11.57
C PRO A 377 10.23 6.56 12.38
N ALA A 378 10.38 7.80 11.96
CA ALA A 378 9.79 8.96 12.62
C ALA A 378 8.26 8.98 12.67
N LYS A 379 7.59 8.20 11.82
CA LYS A 379 6.12 8.02 11.89
C LYS A 379 5.70 7.19 13.10
N PHE A 380 6.60 6.40 13.63
CA PHE A 380 6.45 5.56 14.82
C PHE A 380 7.37 6.03 15.94
N LYS A 381 7.65 7.35 15.98
CA LYS A 381 8.63 7.99 16.87
C LYS A 381 8.46 7.53 18.32
N GLU A 382 7.25 7.55 18.87
CA GLU A 382 7.01 7.20 20.27
C GLU A 382 7.50 5.77 20.59
N SER A 383 7.14 4.80 19.76
CA SER A 383 7.59 3.41 19.96
C SER A 383 9.07 3.21 19.69
N VAL A 384 9.59 3.82 18.63
CA VAL A 384 11.02 3.69 18.26
C VAL A 384 11.92 4.34 19.29
N ASP A 385 11.58 5.55 19.75
CA ASP A 385 12.32 6.26 20.80
C ASP A 385 12.33 5.48 22.11
N GLU A 386 11.17 4.94 22.53
CA GLU A 386 11.05 4.12 23.74
C GLU A 386 11.92 2.85 23.64
N ILE A 387 11.80 2.12 22.53
CA ILE A 387 12.49 0.82 22.36
C ILE A 387 13.99 0.96 22.27
N LEU A 388 14.45 1.99 21.54
CA LEU A 388 15.88 2.19 21.24
C LEU A 388 16.56 3.24 22.16
N ASN A 389 15.80 3.88 23.04
CA ASN A 389 16.26 5.00 23.88
C ASN A 389 16.92 6.12 23.04
N LEU A 390 16.19 6.56 22.02
CA LEU A 390 16.61 7.60 21.07
C LEU A 390 15.65 8.79 21.10
N ASP A 391 16.03 9.83 20.40
CA ASP A 391 15.17 10.93 19.98
C ASP A 391 15.25 11.05 18.46
N VAL A 392 14.43 10.30 17.76
CA VAL A 392 14.42 10.26 16.29
C VAL A 392 14.04 11.63 15.75
N PRO A 393 14.91 12.28 14.95
CA PRO A 393 14.61 13.58 14.38
C PRO A 393 13.44 13.53 13.40
N LEU A 394 12.61 14.58 13.41
CA LEU A 394 11.50 14.69 12.47
C LEU A 394 12.03 15.08 11.07
N PRO A 395 11.78 14.27 10.03
CA PRO A 395 12.09 14.68 8.67
C PRO A 395 11.23 15.86 8.23
N GLY A 396 11.70 16.61 7.22
CA GLY A 396 11.07 17.83 6.73
C GLY A 396 9.55 17.75 6.53
N PRO A 397 9.01 16.71 5.87
CA PRO A 397 7.57 16.56 5.69
C PRO A 397 6.77 16.50 7.00
N LEU A 398 7.26 15.79 8.01
CA LEU A 398 6.62 15.75 9.34
C LEU A 398 6.79 17.07 10.10
N ALA A 399 8.01 17.61 10.14
CA ALA A 399 8.30 18.86 10.83
C ALA A 399 7.46 20.03 10.29
N LYS A 400 7.28 20.10 8.98
CA LYS A 400 6.46 21.13 8.33
C LYS A 400 5.00 21.15 8.81
N HIS A 401 4.42 19.97 9.05
CA HIS A 401 3.02 19.86 9.46
C HIS A 401 2.82 19.89 10.97
N ALA A 402 3.85 19.58 11.76
CA ALA A 402 3.77 19.47 13.23
C ALA A 402 3.22 20.74 13.90
N GLU A 403 3.59 21.92 13.40
CA GLU A 403 3.20 23.22 13.96
C GLU A 403 1.90 23.80 13.38
N LEU A 404 1.33 23.17 12.32
CA LEU A 404 0.12 23.69 11.67
C LEU A 404 -1.14 23.35 12.49
N PRO A 405 -2.20 24.20 12.44
CA PRO A 405 -3.45 23.91 13.13
C PRO A 405 -4.21 22.76 12.46
N LEU A 406 -4.93 21.99 13.27
CA LEU A 406 -5.86 20.98 12.76
C LEU A 406 -7.11 21.65 12.17
N LEU A 407 -7.49 21.24 10.97
CA LEU A 407 -8.65 21.77 10.25
C LEU A 407 -9.86 20.82 10.28
N SER A 408 -9.79 19.78 11.11
CA SER A 408 -10.82 18.73 11.18
C SER A 408 -12.11 19.23 11.83
N VAL A 409 -13.22 18.70 11.33
CA VAL A 409 -14.54 18.86 11.93
C VAL A 409 -14.84 17.65 12.81
N ASN A 410 -15.48 17.86 13.96
CA ASN A 410 -15.92 16.75 14.81
C ASN A 410 -17.36 16.36 14.49
N LEU A 411 -17.61 15.06 14.29
CA LEU A 411 -18.95 14.52 14.10
C LEU A 411 -19.17 13.27 14.99
N PRO A 412 -20.41 13.05 15.46
CA PRO A 412 -20.77 11.78 16.07
C PRO A 412 -20.74 10.65 15.00
N ALA A 413 -20.66 9.40 15.44
CA ALA A 413 -20.72 8.22 14.57
C ALA A 413 -22.16 7.94 14.07
N GLU A 414 -22.78 8.93 13.45
CA GLU A 414 -24.14 8.89 12.91
C GLU A 414 -24.16 9.18 11.41
N PHE A 415 -24.67 8.26 10.62
CA PHE A 415 -24.65 8.40 9.14
C PHE A 415 -25.42 9.64 8.66
N ALA A 416 -26.54 10.00 9.28
CA ALA A 416 -27.30 11.19 8.91
C ALA A 416 -26.45 12.48 9.00
N ARG A 417 -25.56 12.58 9.98
CA ARG A 417 -24.63 13.71 10.13
C ARG A 417 -23.55 13.72 9.06
N LEU A 418 -22.97 12.55 8.77
CA LEU A 418 -22.01 12.42 7.68
C LEU A 418 -22.64 12.75 6.34
N ARG A 419 -23.83 12.21 6.06
CA ARG A 419 -24.56 12.49 4.80
C ARG A 419 -24.82 13.98 4.61
N ALA A 420 -25.28 14.66 5.64
CA ALA A 420 -25.49 16.11 5.60
C ALA A 420 -24.19 16.88 5.32
N PHE A 421 -23.07 16.45 5.90
CA PHE A 421 -21.76 17.05 5.66
C PHE A 421 -21.26 16.82 4.23
N LEU A 422 -21.53 15.66 3.64
CA LEU A 422 -21.08 15.31 2.28
C LEU A 422 -21.85 16.07 1.19
N VAL A 423 -23.12 16.41 1.45
CA VAL A 423 -24.01 17.09 0.47
C VAL A 423 -23.94 18.62 0.58
N GLY A 424 -23.63 19.14 1.77
CA GLY A 424 -23.54 20.58 2.05
C GLY A 424 -22.21 21.19 1.83
#